data_683cec755dd9a4c00f059f25f2548c23
#
_entry.id   683cec755dd9a4c00f059f25f2548c23
#
_cell.length_a   1.000
_cell.length_b   1.000
_cell.length_c   1.000
_cell.angle_alpha   90.00
_cell.angle_beta   90.00
_cell.angle_gamma   90.00
#
_symmetry.space_group_name_H-M   'P 1'
#
loop_
_entity.id
_entity.type
_entity.pdbx_description
1 polymer ?
#
loop_
_entity_poly.entity_id
_entity_poly.type
_entity_poly.pdbx_seq_one_letter_code
_entity_poly.pdbx_strand_id
1 'polypeptide(L)'
;MERTEIDIIRQMPIAVFLARLGHEPVRRSGNELWYLAPYRGERTSSFRVNVAKQLWYDFGLGKGGDIFTLAGEFLQSDDFMKQAKFIAEAANMTVAGWEKPAYLPKPTEPVFEDVEVAPLFRSPLTEYLEERGIPIGVASRHCCRLNYSVRGKRYFAVGFLNMAGGYEVRSRYFKGCIPPKDVSLARTKEIPADECLVFEGFMDFLSAVTLGVTGNADCLVLNSVANVEKAAGLLDGYGRIGCFLDRDEAGRRTLDALAKRYGAHVADRSSLYGGCKDLNEYLQQTTKKQKNNHLKIEEK
;
A
#
# COMPACT_ATOMS: atom_id res chain seq x y z
N MET A 1 5.86 26.29 19.11
CA MET A 1 5.26 26.27 17.76
C MET A 1 3.80 25.93 17.89
N GLU A 2 2.93 26.69 17.25
CA GLU A 2 1.51 26.41 17.22
C GLU A 2 1.19 25.26 16.26
N ARG A 3 0.06 24.60 16.44
CA ARG A 3 -0.36 23.45 15.61
C ARG A 3 -0.41 23.82 14.12
N THR A 4 -0.84 25.03 13.80
CA THR A 4 -0.89 25.57 12.43
C THR A 4 0.48 25.69 11.78
N GLU A 5 1.52 26.06 12.55
CA GLU A 5 2.91 26.16 12.05
C GLU A 5 3.47 24.79 11.68
N ILE A 6 3.20 23.77 12.50
CA ILE A 6 3.62 22.38 12.24
C ILE A 6 2.95 21.84 10.97
N ASP A 7 1.67 22.14 10.75
CA ASP A 7 0.95 21.71 9.55
C ASP A 7 1.50 22.37 8.28
N ILE A 8 1.94 23.62 8.35
CA ILE A 8 2.61 24.33 7.25
C ILE A 8 3.97 23.67 6.93
N ILE A 9 4.78 23.42 7.96
CA ILE A 9 6.08 22.76 7.81
C ILE A 9 5.94 21.38 7.19
N ARG A 10 4.93 20.61 7.61
CA ARG A 10 4.63 19.27 7.07
C ARG A 10 4.29 19.28 5.58
N GLN A 11 3.76 20.39 5.06
CA GLN A 11 3.43 20.53 3.64
C GLN A 11 4.63 20.93 2.77
N MET A 12 5.79 21.23 3.35
CA MET A 12 6.99 21.57 2.61
C MET A 12 7.46 20.36 1.78
N PRO A 13 7.64 20.50 0.47
CA PRO A 13 8.14 19.41 -0.34
C PRO A 13 9.59 19.07 0.01
N ILE A 14 9.88 17.77 0.16
CA ILE A 14 11.23 17.28 0.49
C ILE A 14 12.28 17.76 -0.53
N ALA A 15 11.93 17.79 -1.82
CA ALA A 15 12.84 18.26 -2.86
C ALA A 15 13.19 19.75 -2.70
N VAL A 16 12.23 20.58 -2.26
CA VAL A 16 12.47 22.01 -1.99
C VAL A 16 13.33 22.18 -0.73
N PHE A 17 13.06 21.39 0.31
CA PHE A 17 13.88 21.36 1.53
C PHE A 17 15.34 21.02 1.20
N LEU A 18 15.58 19.95 0.42
CA LEU A 18 16.91 19.54 0.00
C LEU A 18 17.62 20.60 -0.86
N ALA A 19 16.92 21.21 -1.83
CA ALA A 19 17.48 22.27 -2.67
C ALA A 19 17.94 23.49 -1.84
N ARG A 20 17.17 23.87 -0.81
CA ARG A 20 17.55 24.95 0.11
C ARG A 20 18.76 24.63 0.98
N LEU A 21 19.01 23.35 1.24
CA LEU A 21 20.22 22.88 1.91
C LEU A 21 21.39 22.67 0.93
N GLY A 22 21.22 23.02 -0.37
CA GLY A 22 22.25 22.91 -1.40
C GLY A 22 22.38 21.54 -2.04
N HIS A 23 21.38 20.66 -1.88
CA HIS A 23 21.39 19.34 -2.48
C HIS A 23 20.47 19.28 -3.71
N GLU A 24 21.06 19.01 -4.88
CA GLU A 24 20.33 18.87 -6.14
C GLU A 24 20.24 17.39 -6.57
N PRO A 25 19.15 17.00 -7.25
CA PRO A 25 19.03 15.64 -7.73
C PRO A 25 19.99 15.35 -8.88
N VAL A 26 20.71 14.25 -8.82
CA VAL A 26 21.61 13.80 -9.92
C VAL A 26 20.87 13.09 -11.04
N ARG A 27 19.66 12.59 -10.77
CA ARG A 27 18.83 11.90 -11.76
C ARG A 27 17.34 11.99 -11.39
N ARG A 28 16.47 12.04 -12.41
CA ARG A 28 15.01 11.96 -12.26
C ARG A 28 14.47 10.77 -13.07
N SER A 29 13.52 10.04 -12.48
CA SER A 29 12.79 8.95 -13.13
C SER A 29 11.32 8.99 -12.69
N GLY A 30 10.44 9.54 -13.52
CA GLY A 30 9.03 9.73 -13.16
C GLY A 30 8.87 10.63 -11.92
N ASN A 31 8.25 10.09 -10.87
CA ASN A 31 8.06 10.76 -9.58
C ASN A 31 9.25 10.58 -8.60
N GLU A 32 10.32 9.94 -9.05
CA GLU A 32 11.49 9.66 -8.23
C GLU A 32 12.63 10.62 -8.58
N LEU A 33 13.14 11.34 -7.59
CA LEU A 33 14.37 12.12 -7.66
C LEU A 33 15.46 11.34 -6.92
N TRP A 34 16.62 11.20 -7.56
CA TRP A 34 17.75 10.50 -7.00
C TRP A 34 18.85 11.50 -6.66
N TYR A 35 19.40 11.37 -5.45
CA TYR A 35 20.44 12.23 -4.90
C TYR A 35 21.65 11.39 -4.45
N LEU A 36 22.79 12.00 -4.34
CA LEU A 36 23.80 11.55 -3.39
C LEU A 36 23.24 11.77 -1.98
N ALA A 37 23.51 10.86 -1.05
CA ALA A 37 22.94 10.96 0.30
C ALA A 37 23.33 12.31 0.94
N PRO A 38 22.36 13.15 1.35
CA PRO A 38 22.62 14.54 1.69
C PRO A 38 23.32 14.72 3.04
N TYR A 39 23.36 13.70 3.88
CA TYR A 39 23.94 13.73 5.24
C TYR A 39 25.17 12.82 5.37
N ARG A 40 25.71 12.28 4.26
CA ARG A 40 26.93 11.49 4.23
C ARG A 40 27.63 11.57 2.89
N GLY A 41 28.94 11.29 2.87
CA GLY A 41 29.69 11.24 1.60
C GLY A 41 29.47 9.94 0.86
N GLU A 42 29.05 10.01 -0.42
CA GLU A 42 29.00 8.87 -1.33
C GLU A 42 29.30 9.27 -2.77
N ARG A 43 29.65 8.29 -3.62
CA ARG A 43 29.97 8.52 -5.03
C ARG A 43 28.86 8.06 -5.98
N THR A 44 27.94 7.24 -5.51
CA THR A 44 26.82 6.67 -6.29
C THR A 44 25.51 7.06 -5.62
N SER A 45 24.57 7.57 -6.40
CA SER A 45 23.28 8.01 -5.86
C SER A 45 22.49 6.84 -5.28
N SER A 46 22.32 6.83 -3.97
CA SER A 46 21.57 5.83 -3.24
C SER A 46 20.39 6.41 -2.44
N PHE A 47 20.24 7.73 -2.44
CA PHE A 47 19.14 8.40 -1.77
C PHE A 47 18.05 8.79 -2.77
N ARG A 48 16.80 8.45 -2.48
CA ARG A 48 15.67 8.64 -3.37
C ARG A 48 14.56 9.41 -2.67
N VAL A 49 13.97 10.38 -3.36
CA VAL A 49 12.77 11.10 -2.93
C VAL A 49 11.62 10.82 -3.89
N ASN A 50 10.51 10.33 -3.38
CA ASN A 50 9.26 10.24 -4.13
C ASN A 50 8.47 11.53 -3.97
N VAL A 51 8.45 12.36 -5.01
CA VAL A 51 7.80 13.69 -4.95
C VAL A 51 6.28 13.63 -4.87
N ALA A 52 5.66 12.53 -5.26
CA ALA A 52 4.22 12.35 -5.16
C ALA A 52 3.78 11.98 -3.74
N LYS A 53 4.57 11.10 -3.09
CA LYS A 53 4.27 10.61 -1.74
C LYS A 53 4.88 11.50 -0.65
N GLN A 54 5.80 12.40 -1.01
CA GLN A 54 6.60 13.17 -0.07
C GLN A 54 7.31 12.28 0.95
N LEU A 55 7.94 11.21 0.43
CA LEU A 55 8.73 10.25 1.20
C LEU A 55 10.12 10.11 0.58
N TRP A 56 11.09 9.89 1.43
CA TRP A 56 12.45 9.57 1.02
C TRP A 56 12.83 8.15 1.42
N TYR A 57 13.85 7.60 0.77
CA TYR A 57 14.46 6.33 1.13
C TYR A 57 15.94 6.32 0.76
N ASP A 58 16.79 5.96 1.71
CA ASP A 58 18.23 5.76 1.53
C ASP A 58 18.52 4.26 1.45
N PHE A 59 18.87 3.81 0.25
CA PHE A 59 19.22 2.39 0.00
C PHE A 59 20.54 1.98 0.65
N GLY A 60 21.44 2.93 0.89
CA GLY A 60 22.72 2.66 1.56
C GLY A 60 22.56 2.35 3.04
N LEU A 61 21.59 2.97 3.70
CA LEU A 61 21.30 2.76 5.13
C LEU A 61 20.07 1.90 5.40
N GLY A 62 19.25 1.59 4.35
CA GLY A 62 17.99 0.88 4.52
C GLY A 62 16.92 1.64 5.31
N LYS A 63 17.01 2.97 5.33
CA LYS A 63 16.12 3.87 6.09
C LYS A 63 15.29 4.76 5.17
N GLY A 64 14.12 5.20 5.65
CA GLY A 64 13.25 6.12 4.92
C GLY A 64 12.22 6.77 5.82
N GLY A 65 11.50 7.75 5.27
CA GLY A 65 10.45 8.44 6.01
C GLY A 65 9.97 9.73 5.33
N ASP A 66 9.44 10.63 6.15
CA ASP A 66 8.94 11.95 5.75
C ASP A 66 9.99 13.07 5.95
N ILE A 67 9.56 14.33 5.78
CA ILE A 67 10.47 15.48 5.94
C ILE A 67 11.02 15.62 7.36
N PHE A 68 10.25 15.25 8.41
CA PHE A 68 10.72 15.34 9.80
C PHE A 68 11.78 14.29 10.08
N THR A 69 11.56 13.05 9.65
CA THR A 69 12.56 11.98 9.78
C THR A 69 13.83 12.32 9.00
N LEU A 70 13.72 12.98 7.83
CA LEU A 70 14.88 13.47 7.08
C LEU A 70 15.63 14.56 7.86
N ALA A 71 14.93 15.50 8.43
CA ALA A 71 15.54 16.52 9.30
C ALA A 71 16.24 15.89 10.51
N GLY A 72 15.67 14.82 11.04
CA GLY A 72 16.28 14.01 12.11
C GLY A 72 17.62 13.39 11.73
N GLU A 73 17.75 12.87 10.50
CA GLU A 73 19.04 12.33 10.01
C GLU A 73 20.10 13.44 9.87
N PHE A 74 19.73 14.66 9.42
CA PHE A 74 20.66 15.80 9.40
C PHE A 74 21.11 16.23 10.79
N LEU A 75 20.18 16.26 11.75
CA LEU A 75 20.43 16.71 13.12
C LEU A 75 20.98 15.62 14.04
N GLN A 76 20.96 14.36 13.60
CA GLN A 76 21.19 13.16 14.42
C GLN A 76 20.35 13.19 15.71
N SER A 77 19.08 13.53 15.58
CA SER A 77 18.17 13.76 16.70
C SER A 77 16.73 13.34 16.36
N ASP A 78 16.11 12.60 17.29
CA ASP A 78 14.71 12.20 17.23
C ASP A 78 13.75 13.24 17.86
N ASP A 79 14.30 14.39 18.31
CA ASP A 79 13.52 15.48 18.89
C ASP A 79 12.68 16.19 17.81
N PHE A 80 11.38 15.93 17.83
CA PHE A 80 10.44 16.50 16.86
C PHE A 80 10.47 18.03 16.78
N MET A 81 10.64 18.73 17.92
CA MET A 81 10.65 20.20 17.93
C MET A 81 11.94 20.76 17.30
N LYS A 82 13.08 20.08 17.47
CA LYS A 82 14.33 20.44 16.79
C LYS A 82 14.22 20.20 15.30
N GLN A 83 13.64 19.07 14.89
CA GLN A 83 13.38 18.75 13.48
C GLN A 83 12.48 19.82 12.83
N ALA A 84 11.37 20.17 13.46
CA ALA A 84 10.44 21.20 13.00
C ALA A 84 11.13 22.56 12.86
N LYS A 85 11.90 22.97 13.86
CA LYS A 85 12.65 24.24 13.83
C LYS A 85 13.68 24.27 12.70
N PHE A 86 14.41 23.18 12.50
CA PHE A 86 15.40 23.09 11.42
C PHE A 86 14.76 23.19 10.03
N ILE A 87 13.59 22.54 9.82
CA ILE A 87 12.86 22.66 8.56
C ILE A 87 12.37 24.10 8.36
N ALA A 88 11.85 24.76 9.39
CA ALA A 88 11.41 26.16 9.34
C ALA A 88 12.55 27.11 9.01
N GLU A 89 13.72 26.94 9.63
CA GLU A 89 14.93 27.73 9.35
C GLU A 89 15.42 27.52 7.91
N ALA A 90 15.49 26.28 7.45
CA ALA A 90 15.83 25.96 6.06
C ALA A 90 14.83 26.54 5.07
N ALA A 91 13.57 26.71 5.49
CA ALA A 91 12.52 27.34 4.70
C ALA A 91 12.66 28.86 4.58
N ASN A 92 13.55 29.54 5.33
CA ASN A 92 13.55 30.98 5.53
C ASN A 92 12.17 31.51 5.97
N MET A 93 11.45 30.70 6.72
CA MET A 93 10.12 31.05 7.22
C MET A 93 10.26 32.00 8.42
N THR A 94 10.02 33.28 8.20
CA THR A 94 9.20 34.03 9.13
C THR A 94 7.76 33.61 8.84
N VAL A 95 7.02 33.20 9.86
CA VAL A 95 5.72 32.49 9.79
C VAL A 95 4.60 33.24 9.04
N ALA A 96 4.83 34.42 8.51
CA ALA A 96 3.91 35.24 7.74
C ALA A 96 4.41 35.39 6.30
N GLY A 97 4.10 34.44 5.40
CA GLY A 97 4.30 34.71 3.99
C GLY A 97 4.88 33.61 3.12
N TRP A 98 4.66 32.32 3.43
CA TRP A 98 5.01 31.28 2.48
C TRP A 98 3.95 31.21 1.36
N GLU A 99 4.27 31.76 0.19
CA GLU A 99 3.50 31.47 -1.02
C GLU A 99 3.88 30.07 -1.51
N LYS A 100 2.84 29.22 -1.62
CA LYS A 100 2.96 27.90 -2.21
C LYS A 100 3.61 28.04 -3.60
N PRO A 101 4.74 27.37 -3.90
CA PRO A 101 5.34 27.47 -5.22
C PRO A 101 4.29 27.11 -6.28
N ALA A 102 4.12 27.97 -7.29
CA ALA A 102 3.12 27.82 -8.36
C ALA A 102 3.30 26.54 -9.20
N TYR A 103 4.35 25.77 -8.96
CA TYR A 103 4.69 24.55 -9.68
C TYR A 103 5.11 23.42 -8.74
N LEU A 104 4.14 22.82 -8.07
CA LEU A 104 4.24 21.41 -7.76
C LEU A 104 3.56 20.69 -8.94
N PRO A 105 4.27 19.86 -9.72
CA PRO A 105 3.57 18.97 -10.64
C PRO A 105 2.63 18.15 -9.77
N LYS A 106 1.32 18.31 -9.99
CA LYS A 106 0.34 17.38 -9.42
C LYS A 106 0.88 15.99 -9.74
N PRO A 107 0.88 15.03 -8.79
CA PRO A 107 1.17 13.68 -9.11
C PRO A 107 0.23 13.32 -10.24
N THR A 108 0.75 13.19 -11.45
CA THR A 108 -0.03 12.62 -12.54
C THR A 108 -0.24 11.18 -12.13
N GLU A 109 -1.44 10.86 -11.63
CA GLU A 109 -1.86 9.47 -11.55
C GLU A 109 -1.53 8.85 -12.91
N PRO A 110 -0.98 7.64 -12.96
CA PRO A 110 -0.69 7.02 -14.24
C PRO A 110 -1.98 7.00 -15.04
N VAL A 111 -1.97 7.69 -16.18
CA VAL A 111 -3.09 7.62 -17.13
C VAL A 111 -2.98 6.23 -17.75
N PHE A 112 -3.95 5.40 -17.45
CA PHE A 112 -4.07 4.07 -18.05
C PHE A 112 -4.81 4.20 -19.34
N GLU A 113 -4.16 3.82 -20.43
CA GLU A 113 -4.67 3.87 -21.80
C GLU A 113 -4.88 2.43 -22.29
N ASP A 114 -5.76 2.20 -23.24
CA ASP A 114 -6.00 0.92 -23.91
C ASP A 114 -6.21 -0.24 -22.91
N VAL A 115 -7.05 -0.03 -21.91
CA VAL A 115 -7.31 -1.04 -20.89
C VAL A 115 -8.18 -2.16 -21.47
N GLU A 116 -7.60 -3.35 -21.57
CA GLU A 116 -8.27 -4.56 -22.05
C GLU A 116 -8.36 -5.59 -20.93
N VAL A 117 -9.54 -6.16 -20.74
CA VAL A 117 -9.80 -7.22 -19.78
C VAL A 117 -9.76 -8.57 -20.50
N ALA A 118 -8.94 -9.48 -20.00
CA ALA A 118 -8.83 -10.83 -20.55
C ALA A 118 -8.88 -11.88 -19.42
N PRO A 119 -9.26 -13.13 -19.72
CA PRO A 119 -9.16 -14.20 -18.74
C PRO A 119 -7.73 -14.39 -18.23
N LEU A 120 -7.61 -14.77 -16.96
CA LEU A 120 -6.31 -15.02 -16.34
C LEU A 120 -5.82 -16.43 -16.69
N PHE A 121 -5.03 -16.54 -17.73
CA PHE A 121 -4.40 -17.79 -18.16
C PHE A 121 -2.96 -17.92 -17.66
N ARG A 122 -2.34 -19.07 -17.95
CA ARG A 122 -0.89 -19.29 -17.73
C ARG A 122 -0.09 -18.20 -18.44
N SER A 123 0.69 -17.47 -17.65
CA SER A 123 1.48 -16.31 -18.08
C SER A 123 2.48 -16.00 -16.97
N PRO A 124 3.39 -15.06 -17.12
CA PRO A 124 4.26 -14.60 -16.03
C PRO A 124 3.48 -14.13 -14.77
N LEU A 125 2.18 -13.81 -14.91
CA LEU A 125 1.31 -13.51 -13.76
C LEU A 125 0.97 -14.76 -12.95
N THR A 126 0.93 -15.93 -13.59
CA THR A 126 0.72 -17.20 -12.88
C THR A 126 1.89 -17.50 -11.95
N GLU A 127 3.12 -17.33 -12.42
CA GLU A 127 4.33 -17.50 -11.61
C GLU A 127 4.32 -16.52 -10.41
N TYR A 128 3.95 -15.28 -10.66
CA TYR A 128 3.80 -14.30 -9.59
C TYR A 128 2.77 -14.72 -8.52
N LEU A 129 1.61 -15.25 -8.94
CA LEU A 129 0.58 -15.73 -8.03
C LEU A 129 1.04 -16.97 -7.27
N GLU A 130 1.72 -17.90 -7.93
CA GLU A 130 2.29 -19.10 -7.30
C GLU A 130 3.37 -18.75 -6.27
N GLU A 131 4.22 -17.76 -6.54
CA GLU A 131 5.18 -17.21 -5.57
C GLU A 131 4.46 -16.61 -4.34
N ARG A 132 3.29 -16.05 -4.55
CA ARG A 132 2.41 -15.53 -3.49
C ARG A 132 1.60 -16.65 -2.80
N GLY A 133 1.80 -17.91 -3.19
CA GLY A 133 1.09 -19.07 -2.64
C GLY A 133 -0.35 -19.22 -3.14
N ILE A 134 -0.76 -18.47 -4.15
CA ILE A 134 -2.14 -18.42 -4.65
C ILE A 134 -2.26 -19.28 -5.91
N PRO A 135 -3.02 -20.39 -5.88
CA PRO A 135 -3.25 -21.22 -7.06
C PRO A 135 -4.01 -20.46 -8.15
N ILE A 136 -3.63 -20.68 -9.42
CA ILE A 136 -4.31 -20.04 -10.55
C ILE A 136 -5.81 -20.33 -10.58
N GLY A 137 -6.25 -21.53 -10.17
CA GLY A 137 -7.64 -21.89 -10.10
C GLY A 137 -8.44 -21.10 -9.04
N VAL A 138 -7.77 -20.55 -8.01
CA VAL A 138 -8.39 -19.61 -7.07
C VAL A 138 -8.41 -18.21 -7.69
N ALA A 139 -7.28 -17.74 -8.18
CA ALA A 139 -7.16 -16.39 -8.72
C ALA A 139 -8.08 -16.16 -9.93
N SER A 140 -8.22 -17.12 -10.86
CA SER A 140 -9.03 -16.98 -12.06
C SER A 140 -10.55 -16.87 -11.82
N ARG A 141 -11.03 -17.25 -10.64
CA ARG A 141 -12.44 -17.07 -10.25
C ARG A 141 -12.77 -15.68 -9.79
N HIS A 142 -11.77 -14.91 -9.35
CA HIS A 142 -11.96 -13.62 -8.71
C HIS A 142 -11.23 -12.48 -9.45
N CYS A 143 -10.25 -12.83 -10.28
CA CYS A 143 -9.36 -11.88 -10.95
C CYS A 143 -9.37 -12.09 -12.45
N CYS A 144 -8.98 -11.07 -13.16
CA CYS A 144 -8.73 -11.08 -14.60
C CYS A 144 -7.26 -10.70 -14.89
N ARG A 145 -6.85 -10.87 -16.13
CA ARG A 145 -5.67 -10.24 -16.68
C ARG A 145 -6.07 -8.90 -17.25
N LEU A 146 -5.36 -7.86 -16.88
CA LEU A 146 -5.47 -6.53 -17.49
C LEU A 146 -4.26 -6.29 -18.37
N ASN A 147 -4.49 -5.91 -19.64
CA ASN A 147 -3.48 -5.33 -20.49
C ASN A 147 -3.78 -3.83 -20.57
N TYR A 148 -2.76 -3.00 -20.47
CA TYR A 148 -2.93 -1.54 -20.51
C TYR A 148 -1.64 -0.86 -20.96
N SER A 149 -1.75 0.37 -21.42
CA SER A 149 -0.63 1.22 -21.76
C SER A 149 -0.47 2.35 -20.74
N VAL A 150 0.76 2.73 -20.45
CA VAL A 150 1.11 3.91 -19.68
C VAL A 150 2.23 4.64 -20.43
N ARG A 151 1.98 5.87 -20.87
CA ARG A 151 2.95 6.66 -21.64
C ARG A 151 3.48 5.89 -22.86
N GLY A 152 2.60 5.23 -23.61
CA GLY A 152 2.90 4.45 -24.81
C GLY A 152 3.63 3.12 -24.57
N LYS A 153 3.85 2.71 -23.32
CA LYS A 153 4.43 1.39 -22.99
C LYS A 153 3.35 0.44 -22.53
N ARG A 154 3.34 -0.77 -23.10
CA ARG A 154 2.39 -1.83 -22.75
C ARG A 154 2.80 -2.57 -21.47
N TYR A 155 1.81 -2.83 -20.63
CA TYR A 155 1.94 -3.57 -19.39
C TYR A 155 0.80 -4.58 -19.26
N PHE A 156 0.99 -5.54 -18.38
CA PHE A 156 -0.06 -6.46 -17.97
C PHE A 156 0.04 -6.75 -16.48
N ALA A 157 -1.10 -7.00 -15.86
CA ALA A 157 -1.18 -7.27 -14.43
C ALA A 157 -2.41 -8.10 -14.06
N VAL A 158 -2.43 -8.62 -12.84
CA VAL A 158 -3.63 -9.18 -12.22
C VAL A 158 -4.54 -8.02 -11.85
N GLY A 159 -5.78 -8.07 -12.32
CA GLY A 159 -6.83 -7.11 -12.01
C GLY A 159 -7.89 -7.72 -11.11
N PHE A 160 -8.28 -6.99 -10.08
CA PHE A 160 -9.38 -7.33 -9.18
C PHE A 160 -10.43 -6.22 -9.24
N LEU A 161 -11.63 -6.56 -9.70
CA LEU A 161 -12.71 -5.60 -9.95
C LEU A 161 -13.23 -5.03 -8.63
N ASN A 162 -13.43 -3.70 -8.59
CA ASN A 162 -14.09 -3.03 -7.49
C ASN A 162 -15.56 -2.68 -7.82
N MET A 163 -16.30 -2.21 -6.81
CA MET A 163 -17.75 -1.95 -6.96
C MET A 163 -18.07 -0.76 -7.87
N ALA A 164 -17.13 0.14 -8.11
CA ALA A 164 -17.30 1.27 -9.01
C ALA A 164 -16.88 0.98 -10.46
N GLY A 165 -16.50 -0.28 -10.79
CA GLY A 165 -16.07 -0.68 -12.13
C GLY A 165 -14.59 -0.41 -12.43
N GLY A 166 -13.81 0.06 -11.46
CA GLY A 166 -12.37 0.14 -11.55
C GLY A 166 -11.69 -1.16 -11.12
N TYR A 167 -10.37 -1.23 -11.23
CA TYR A 167 -9.61 -2.42 -10.91
C TYR A 167 -8.45 -2.13 -9.97
N GLU A 168 -8.33 -2.91 -8.90
CA GLU A 168 -7.07 -3.02 -8.19
C GLU A 168 -6.10 -3.86 -9.01
N VAL A 169 -4.86 -3.38 -9.12
CA VAL A 169 -3.88 -3.90 -10.06
C VAL A 169 -2.64 -4.40 -9.33
N ARG A 170 -2.20 -5.62 -9.63
CA ARG A 170 -1.00 -6.21 -9.05
C ARG A 170 -0.17 -6.94 -10.09
N SER A 171 1.12 -6.72 -10.01
CA SER A 171 2.13 -7.56 -10.63
C SER A 171 3.35 -7.65 -9.69
N ARG A 172 4.40 -8.36 -10.08
CA ARG A 172 5.66 -8.41 -9.32
C ARG A 172 6.25 -7.02 -9.05
N TYR A 173 6.04 -6.08 -9.98
CA TYR A 173 6.71 -4.77 -9.99
C TYR A 173 5.78 -3.59 -9.74
N PHE A 174 4.47 -3.82 -9.70
CA PHE A 174 3.50 -2.74 -9.61
C PHE A 174 2.30 -3.09 -8.73
N LYS A 175 1.92 -2.11 -7.90
CA LYS A 175 0.67 -2.05 -7.15
C LYS A 175 0.00 -0.73 -7.46
N GLY A 176 -1.26 -0.77 -7.88
CA GLY A 176 -2.02 0.43 -8.20
C GLY A 176 -3.50 0.16 -8.36
N CYS A 177 -4.20 1.17 -8.85
CA CYS A 177 -5.61 1.07 -9.17
C CYS A 177 -5.87 1.73 -10.53
N ILE A 178 -6.57 1.06 -11.42
CA ILE A 178 -7.19 1.66 -12.61
C ILE A 178 -8.52 2.25 -12.14
N PRO A 179 -8.71 3.57 -12.23
CA PRO A 179 -9.89 4.24 -11.69
C PRO A 179 -11.22 3.74 -12.28
N PRO A 180 -12.31 3.96 -11.55
CA PRO A 180 -12.44 4.62 -10.25
C PRO A 180 -12.01 3.73 -9.07
N LYS A 181 -11.54 4.37 -7.96
CA LYS A 181 -11.16 3.65 -6.72
C LYS A 181 -12.39 3.37 -5.88
N ASP A 182 -12.52 2.12 -5.44
CA ASP A 182 -13.59 1.72 -4.54
C ASP A 182 -13.23 0.42 -3.78
N VAL A 183 -14.10 0.01 -2.87
CA VAL A 183 -14.05 -1.31 -2.24
C VAL A 183 -14.52 -2.39 -3.21
N SER A 184 -14.22 -3.64 -2.90
CA SER A 184 -14.73 -4.80 -3.65
C SER A 184 -15.52 -5.71 -2.73
N LEU A 185 -16.65 -6.23 -3.19
CA LEU A 185 -17.48 -7.16 -2.45
C LEU A 185 -17.64 -8.47 -3.23
N ALA A 186 -17.13 -9.55 -2.67
CA ALA A 186 -17.29 -10.89 -3.21
C ALA A 186 -18.37 -11.62 -2.40
N ARG A 187 -19.47 -12.01 -3.07
CA ARG A 187 -20.55 -12.83 -2.52
C ARG A 187 -20.56 -14.19 -3.19
N THR A 188 -20.86 -15.21 -2.40
CA THR A 188 -21.03 -16.59 -2.90
C THR A 188 -22.49 -16.89 -3.24
N LYS A 189 -23.43 -16.09 -2.75
CA LYS A 189 -24.89 -16.27 -2.91
C LYS A 189 -25.55 -14.91 -3.20
N GLU A 190 -26.75 -14.94 -3.79
CA GLU A 190 -27.55 -13.72 -4.01
C GLU A 190 -28.02 -13.09 -2.69
N ILE A 191 -28.34 -13.95 -1.70
CA ILE A 191 -28.74 -13.48 -0.35
C ILE A 191 -27.46 -13.24 0.46
N PRO A 192 -27.30 -12.06 1.07
CA PRO A 192 -26.17 -11.79 1.94
C PRO A 192 -26.00 -12.83 3.03
N ALA A 193 -24.76 -13.19 3.34
CA ALA A 193 -24.45 -14.07 4.46
C ALA A 193 -24.66 -13.33 5.80
N ASP A 194 -24.78 -14.06 6.91
CA ASP A 194 -24.81 -13.46 8.25
C ASP A 194 -23.44 -12.90 8.68
N GLU A 195 -22.36 -13.40 8.07
CA GLU A 195 -20.99 -12.99 8.35
C GLU A 195 -20.35 -12.33 7.12
N CYS A 196 -19.63 -11.23 7.37
CA CYS A 196 -18.77 -10.58 6.38
C CYS A 196 -17.31 -10.59 6.86
N LEU A 197 -16.41 -11.05 6.01
CA LEU A 197 -14.96 -10.98 6.27
C LEU A 197 -14.38 -9.78 5.57
N VAL A 198 -13.63 -8.96 6.31
CA VAL A 198 -13.02 -7.71 5.84
C VAL A 198 -11.53 -7.91 5.66
N PHE A 199 -11.03 -7.55 4.46
CA PHE A 199 -9.63 -7.65 4.08
C PHE A 199 -9.08 -6.27 3.69
N GLU A 200 -7.80 -5.99 3.96
CA GLU A 200 -7.18 -4.76 3.53
C GLU A 200 -6.92 -4.75 2.02
N GLY A 201 -6.44 -5.87 1.47
CA GLY A 201 -6.13 -6.03 0.06
C GLY A 201 -6.62 -7.34 -0.53
N PHE A 202 -6.77 -7.38 -1.86
CA PHE A 202 -7.29 -8.58 -2.52
C PHE A 202 -6.33 -9.77 -2.49
N MET A 203 -5.03 -9.56 -2.24
CA MET A 203 -4.08 -10.65 -2.08
C MET A 203 -4.36 -11.43 -0.79
N ASP A 204 -4.79 -10.74 0.28
CA ASP A 204 -5.18 -11.37 1.54
C ASP A 204 -6.52 -12.09 1.40
N PHE A 205 -7.47 -11.49 0.67
CA PHE A 205 -8.71 -12.16 0.30
C PHE A 205 -8.44 -13.47 -0.47
N LEU A 206 -7.61 -13.45 -1.51
CA LEU A 206 -7.23 -14.66 -2.26
C LEU A 206 -6.50 -15.69 -1.38
N SER A 207 -5.72 -15.22 -0.41
CA SER A 207 -5.06 -16.07 0.58
C SER A 207 -6.07 -16.76 1.49
N ALA A 208 -7.09 -16.02 1.95
CA ALA A 208 -8.18 -16.57 2.75
C ALA A 208 -8.97 -17.64 1.99
N VAL A 209 -9.26 -17.39 0.71
CA VAL A 209 -9.91 -18.39 -0.17
C VAL A 209 -9.02 -19.62 -0.34
N THR A 210 -7.70 -19.43 -0.54
CA THR A 210 -6.75 -20.55 -0.70
C THR A 210 -6.63 -21.38 0.57
N LEU A 211 -6.66 -20.75 1.74
CA LEU A 211 -6.63 -21.40 3.05
C LEU A 211 -7.98 -22.06 3.43
N GLY A 212 -9.05 -21.78 2.67
CA GLY A 212 -10.40 -22.30 2.96
C GLY A 212 -11.07 -21.66 4.19
N VAL A 213 -10.58 -20.49 4.64
CA VAL A 213 -11.09 -19.84 5.86
C VAL A 213 -12.26 -18.88 5.62
N THR A 214 -12.65 -18.68 4.36
CA THR A 214 -13.80 -17.82 4.01
C THR A 214 -15.15 -18.49 4.29
N GLY A 215 -15.22 -19.80 4.23
CA GLY A 215 -16.48 -20.55 4.43
C GLY A 215 -17.59 -20.05 3.48
N ASN A 216 -18.75 -19.73 4.07
CA ASN A 216 -19.90 -19.14 3.36
C ASN A 216 -20.06 -17.63 3.61
N ALA A 217 -19.08 -16.98 4.21
CA ALA A 217 -19.13 -15.55 4.51
C ALA A 217 -19.01 -14.71 3.22
N ASP A 218 -19.64 -13.55 3.21
CA ASP A 218 -19.34 -12.53 2.22
C ASP A 218 -17.96 -11.94 2.51
N CYS A 219 -17.27 -11.46 1.49
CA CYS A 219 -15.92 -10.94 1.62
C CYS A 219 -15.84 -9.51 1.08
N LEU A 220 -15.53 -8.55 1.95
CA LEU A 220 -15.33 -7.14 1.63
C LEU A 220 -13.85 -6.84 1.62
N VAL A 221 -13.33 -6.34 0.50
CA VAL A 221 -11.95 -5.91 0.36
C VAL A 221 -11.91 -4.40 0.32
N LEU A 222 -11.20 -3.79 1.26
CA LEU A 222 -11.09 -2.33 1.37
C LEU A 222 -10.32 -1.71 0.21
N ASN A 223 -9.35 -2.45 -0.36
CA ASN A 223 -8.42 -1.99 -1.39
C ASN A 223 -7.49 -0.85 -0.94
N SER A 224 -7.90 -0.12 0.08
CA SER A 224 -7.14 0.90 0.80
C SER A 224 -7.81 1.16 2.14
N VAL A 225 -7.03 1.40 3.19
CA VAL A 225 -7.57 1.83 4.50
C VAL A 225 -8.37 3.13 4.43
N ALA A 226 -8.12 3.98 3.40
CA ALA A 226 -8.90 5.20 3.17
C ALA A 226 -10.37 4.93 2.78
N ASN A 227 -10.70 3.70 2.38
CA ASN A 227 -12.06 3.32 2.00
C ASN A 227 -12.89 2.77 3.18
N VAL A 228 -12.37 2.81 4.41
CA VAL A 228 -13.07 2.26 5.59
C VAL A 228 -14.45 2.89 5.82
N GLU A 229 -14.59 4.19 5.58
CA GLU A 229 -15.86 4.89 5.71
C GLU A 229 -16.89 4.42 4.66
N LYS A 230 -16.46 4.16 3.43
CA LYS A 230 -17.32 3.59 2.39
C LYS A 230 -17.73 2.15 2.73
N ALA A 231 -16.76 1.37 3.22
CA ALA A 231 -16.97 0.00 3.64
C ALA A 231 -17.99 -0.11 4.77
N ALA A 232 -17.97 0.85 5.69
CA ALA A 232 -18.82 0.85 6.87
C ALA A 232 -20.31 0.77 6.49
N GLY A 233 -20.78 1.52 5.48
CA GLY A 233 -22.18 1.43 5.04
C GLY A 233 -22.59 0.07 4.45
N LEU A 234 -21.61 -0.67 3.88
CA LEU A 234 -21.84 -2.01 3.32
C LEU A 234 -21.87 -3.11 4.39
N LEU A 235 -21.32 -2.83 5.56
CA LEU A 235 -21.30 -3.76 6.69
C LEU A 235 -22.55 -3.67 7.57
N ASP A 236 -23.39 -2.66 7.36
CA ASP A 236 -24.67 -2.53 8.06
C ASP A 236 -25.55 -3.75 7.73
N GLY A 237 -26.04 -4.41 8.77
CA GLY A 237 -26.90 -5.60 8.63
C GLY A 237 -26.20 -6.96 8.74
N TYR A 238 -24.85 -7.02 8.76
CA TYR A 238 -24.15 -8.26 9.08
C TYR A 238 -24.14 -8.50 10.60
N GLY A 239 -24.51 -9.75 11.00
CA GLY A 239 -24.46 -10.17 12.40
C GLY A 239 -23.05 -10.37 12.92
N ARG A 240 -22.09 -10.67 12.05
CA ARG A 240 -20.67 -10.89 12.38
C ARG A 240 -19.77 -10.27 11.33
N ILE A 241 -18.71 -9.63 11.79
CA ILE A 241 -17.68 -8.97 10.95
C ILE A 241 -16.32 -9.49 11.39
N GLY A 242 -15.69 -10.35 10.57
CA GLY A 242 -14.36 -10.89 10.84
C GLY A 242 -13.28 -10.11 10.10
N CYS A 243 -12.34 -9.48 10.81
CA CYS A 243 -11.34 -8.60 10.22
C CYS A 243 -9.98 -9.30 10.04
N PHE A 244 -9.52 -9.39 8.79
CA PHE A 244 -8.19 -9.84 8.37
C PHE A 244 -7.39 -8.64 7.85
N LEU A 245 -6.91 -7.80 8.77
CA LEU A 245 -6.20 -6.54 8.45
C LEU A 245 -4.71 -6.70 8.70
N ASP A 246 -3.89 -5.87 8.03
CA ASP A 246 -2.44 -5.87 8.23
C ASP A 246 -2.10 -5.60 9.71
N ARG A 247 -1.07 -6.29 10.23
CA ARG A 247 -0.63 -6.14 11.62
C ARG A 247 0.30 -4.94 11.80
N ASP A 248 -0.04 -3.84 11.15
CA ASP A 248 0.63 -2.55 11.28
C ASP A 248 -0.29 -1.49 11.92
N GLU A 249 0.18 -0.27 12.02
CA GLU A 249 -0.57 0.82 12.65
C GLU A 249 -1.84 1.19 11.86
N ALA A 250 -1.80 1.08 10.52
CA ALA A 250 -2.95 1.41 9.66
C ALA A 250 -4.06 0.36 9.81
N GLY A 251 -3.71 -0.92 9.83
CA GLY A 251 -4.65 -2.01 10.07
C GLY A 251 -5.27 -1.94 11.47
N ARG A 252 -4.49 -1.62 12.51
CA ARG A 252 -5.02 -1.43 13.87
C ARG A 252 -6.02 -0.28 13.94
N ARG A 253 -5.69 0.88 13.35
CA ARG A 253 -6.63 2.03 13.30
C ARG A 253 -7.92 1.69 12.56
N THR A 254 -7.84 0.90 11.49
CA THR A 254 -9.01 0.42 10.75
C THR A 254 -9.87 -0.51 11.60
N LEU A 255 -9.25 -1.44 12.32
CA LEU A 255 -9.95 -2.33 13.26
C LEU A 255 -10.68 -1.54 14.35
N ASP A 256 -9.98 -0.57 14.95
CA ASP A 256 -10.56 0.29 16.00
C ASP A 256 -11.74 1.11 15.49
N ALA A 257 -11.66 1.63 14.26
CA ALA A 257 -12.75 2.37 13.62
C ALA A 257 -13.99 1.48 13.41
N LEU A 258 -13.79 0.26 12.91
CA LEU A 258 -14.88 -0.72 12.75
C LEU A 258 -15.45 -1.16 14.10
N ALA A 259 -14.61 -1.46 15.08
CA ALA A 259 -15.04 -1.83 16.42
C ALA A 259 -15.82 -0.71 17.13
N LYS A 260 -15.42 0.54 16.93
CA LYS A 260 -16.16 1.70 17.45
C LYS A 260 -17.57 1.80 16.87
N ARG A 261 -17.76 1.45 15.60
CA ARG A 261 -19.08 1.53 14.92
C ARG A 261 -19.96 0.32 15.21
N TYR A 262 -19.38 -0.89 15.19
CA TYR A 262 -20.14 -2.15 15.21
C TYR A 262 -20.01 -2.93 16.53
N GLY A 263 -19.18 -2.47 17.45
CA GLY A 263 -19.07 -3.07 18.79
C GLY A 263 -18.71 -4.55 18.77
N ALA A 264 -19.53 -5.34 19.48
CA ALA A 264 -19.33 -6.77 19.64
C ALA A 264 -19.49 -7.61 18.35
N HIS A 265 -20.01 -7.04 17.27
CA HIS A 265 -20.11 -7.71 15.98
C HIS A 265 -18.75 -7.87 15.29
N VAL A 266 -17.73 -7.07 15.68
CA VAL A 266 -16.38 -7.08 15.09
C VAL A 266 -15.47 -8.05 15.83
N ALA A 267 -14.84 -8.94 15.09
CA ALA A 267 -13.83 -9.87 15.60
C ALA A 267 -12.51 -9.70 14.83
N ASP A 268 -11.41 -9.46 15.54
CA ASP A 268 -10.06 -9.52 15.00
C ASP A 268 -9.67 -10.97 14.70
N ARG A 269 -9.33 -11.24 13.44
CA ARG A 269 -8.87 -12.56 12.97
C ARG A 269 -7.35 -12.62 12.76
N SER A 270 -6.61 -11.56 13.11
CA SER A 270 -5.16 -11.48 12.91
C SER A 270 -4.35 -12.51 13.69
N SER A 271 -4.94 -13.13 14.70
CA SER A 271 -4.33 -14.23 15.45
C SER A 271 -4.00 -15.44 14.56
N LEU A 272 -4.74 -15.66 13.45
CA LEU A 272 -4.50 -16.74 12.49
C LEU A 272 -3.10 -16.63 11.86
N TYR A 273 -2.63 -15.42 11.59
CA TYR A 273 -1.32 -15.14 10.98
C TYR A 273 -0.35 -14.48 11.96
N GLY A 274 -0.39 -14.93 13.22
CA GLY A 274 0.56 -14.49 14.25
C GLY A 274 2.01 -14.68 13.79
N GLY A 275 2.84 -13.63 13.92
CA GLY A 275 4.23 -13.63 13.45
C GLY A 275 4.44 -13.18 12.01
N CYS A 276 3.37 -13.00 11.23
CA CYS A 276 3.40 -12.43 9.89
C CYS A 276 2.75 -11.05 9.87
N LYS A 277 3.11 -10.22 8.88
CA LYS A 277 2.52 -8.89 8.71
C LYS A 277 1.06 -8.98 8.26
N ASP A 278 0.79 -9.84 7.29
CA ASP A 278 -0.50 -10.02 6.63
C ASP A 278 -0.79 -11.51 6.37
N LEU A 279 -2.02 -11.80 5.94
CA LEU A 279 -2.46 -13.16 5.68
C LEU A 279 -1.75 -13.79 4.47
N ASN A 280 -1.36 -12.99 3.48
CA ASN A 280 -0.64 -13.50 2.33
C ASN A 280 0.80 -13.90 2.68
N GLU A 281 1.47 -13.17 3.57
CA GLU A 281 2.78 -13.58 4.08
C GLU A 281 2.68 -14.93 4.81
N TYR A 282 1.66 -15.11 5.64
CA TYR A 282 1.41 -16.37 6.33
C TYR A 282 1.18 -17.52 5.34
N LEU A 283 0.38 -17.33 4.30
CA LEU A 283 0.16 -18.33 3.26
C LEU A 283 1.47 -18.72 2.58
N GLN A 284 2.31 -17.76 2.21
CA GLN A 284 3.60 -18.01 1.57
C GLN A 284 4.52 -18.84 2.46
N GLN A 285 4.60 -18.52 3.76
CA GLN A 285 5.43 -19.25 4.71
C GLN A 285 4.93 -20.68 4.89
N THR A 286 3.61 -20.88 4.98
CA THR A 286 2.98 -22.19 5.12
C THR A 286 3.22 -23.07 3.89
N THR A 287 3.03 -22.51 2.70
CA THR A 287 3.26 -23.22 1.42
C THR A 287 4.73 -23.63 1.26
N LYS A 288 5.69 -22.77 1.64
CA LYS A 288 7.13 -23.11 1.60
C LYS A 288 7.47 -24.24 2.57
N LYS A 289 6.90 -24.23 3.78
CA LYS A 289 7.12 -25.31 4.76
C LYS A 289 6.57 -26.65 4.26
N GLN A 290 5.41 -26.66 3.64
CA GLN A 290 4.82 -27.89 3.06
C GLN A 290 5.67 -28.44 1.91
N LYS A 291 6.15 -27.60 0.99
CA LYS A 291 7.05 -28.03 -0.11
C LYS A 291 8.35 -28.63 0.43
N ASN A 292 8.98 -28.02 1.41
CA ASN A 292 10.22 -28.52 2.01
C ASN A 292 10.03 -29.84 2.77
N ASN A 293 8.88 -30.04 3.40
CA ASN A 293 8.58 -31.31 4.07
C ASN A 293 8.32 -32.45 3.06
N HIS A 294 7.69 -32.16 1.91
CA HIS A 294 7.46 -33.14 0.85
C HIS A 294 8.78 -33.63 0.25
N LEU A 295 9.69 -32.72 -0.09
CA LEU A 295 11.02 -33.05 -0.62
C LEU A 295 11.82 -33.95 0.34
N LYS A 296 11.74 -33.72 1.66
CA LYS A 296 12.42 -34.56 2.65
C LYS A 296 11.83 -35.96 2.82
N ILE A 297 10.58 -36.18 2.36
CA ILE A 297 9.92 -37.50 2.41
C ILE A 297 10.28 -38.29 1.16
N GLU A 298 10.46 -37.63 0.01
CA GLU A 298 10.83 -38.27 -1.27
C GLU A 298 12.31 -38.65 -1.33
N GLU A 299 13.17 -38.06 -0.48
CA GLU A 299 14.61 -38.39 -0.37
C GLU A 299 14.90 -39.53 0.64
N LYS A 300 13.87 -40.11 1.27
CA LYS A 300 13.99 -41.26 2.19
C LYS A 300 13.41 -42.54 1.58
#